data_f07565f489b40a0f9a5019bdfeeed52e
#
_entry.id   f07565f489b40a0f9a5019bdfeeed52e
#
_cell.length_a   1.000
_cell.length_b   1.000
_cell.length_c   1.000
_cell.angle_alpha   90.00
_cell.angle_beta   90.00
_cell.angle_gamma   90.00
#
_symmetry.space_group_name_H-M   'P 1'
#
loop_
_entity.id
_entity.type
_entity.pdbx_description
1 polymer ?
#
loop_
_entity_poly.entity_id
_entity_poly.type
_entity_poly.pdbx_seq_one_letter_code
_entity_poly.pdbx_strand_id
1 'polypeptide(L)'
;MKSPFEVNFYFEDIETLNNLAIKRAFPIIKASFAIWNFIFFDYELLPVGSALGFGVGPLLVGLKSYSIEDFSKLKIAIPGKHTTAHMLFNFYYQDKIEKIFVKYDQVIPFLLEGKTELGILIHEGRFLYYKYGLHKILDLGEYWEKITKAPLPLGGFFIKKALSKKIKNEIVNLFRKSINWAKNNWGEVFPLLKNYAQEMEEEIIKKHVDTYVNKYTYELKDFALEGLTILKDFLNIKKSLKDLIWGI
;
A
#
# COMPACT_ATOMS: atom_id res chain seq x y z
N MET A 1 10.55 15.31 20.01
CA MET A 1 10.89 16.21 18.87
C MET A 1 9.86 17.32 18.79
N LYS A 2 10.26 18.61 18.80
CA LYS A 2 9.29 19.70 18.64
C LYS A 2 8.95 19.84 17.15
N SER A 3 7.69 19.63 16.78
CA SER A 3 7.16 19.95 15.47
C SER A 3 6.88 21.45 15.38
N PRO A 4 7.15 22.12 14.22
CA PRO A 4 6.72 23.51 14.00
C PRO A 4 5.20 23.60 13.76
N PHE A 5 4.51 22.46 13.69
CA PHE A 5 3.06 22.37 13.50
C PHE A 5 2.43 21.58 14.65
N GLU A 6 1.19 21.89 14.95
CA GLU A 6 0.30 20.96 15.63
C GLU A 6 -0.08 19.85 14.62
N VAL A 7 0.16 18.58 14.98
CA VAL A 7 -0.08 17.43 14.11
C VAL A 7 -1.18 16.58 14.73
N ASN A 8 -2.30 16.51 14.06
CA ASN A 8 -3.42 15.65 14.43
C ASN A 8 -3.44 14.44 13.49
N PHE A 9 -3.39 13.23 14.07
CA PHE A 9 -3.40 11.98 13.31
C PHE A 9 -4.82 11.42 13.23
N TYR A 10 -5.18 11.00 12.02
CA TYR A 10 -6.40 10.27 11.73
C TYR A 10 -6.03 8.90 11.16
N PHE A 11 -6.37 7.84 11.89
CA PHE A 11 -6.03 6.46 11.54
C PHE A 11 -7.24 5.73 11.01
N GLU A 12 -7.11 5.20 9.79
CA GLU A 12 -8.14 4.40 9.13
C GLU A 12 -7.48 3.33 8.23
N ASP A 13 -8.28 2.36 7.81
CA ASP A 13 -7.84 1.40 6.80
C ASP A 13 -7.58 2.08 5.46
N ILE A 14 -6.77 1.42 4.60
CA ILE A 14 -6.29 2.02 3.36
C ILE A 14 -7.43 2.32 2.36
N GLU A 15 -8.50 1.53 2.31
CA GLU A 15 -9.62 1.81 1.41
C GLU A 15 -10.40 3.05 1.86
N THR A 16 -10.62 3.20 3.17
CA THR A 16 -11.20 4.43 3.75
C THR A 16 -10.34 5.64 3.44
N LEU A 17 -9.00 5.54 3.63
CA LEU A 17 -8.07 6.63 3.29
C LEU A 17 -8.09 6.93 1.79
N ASN A 18 -8.16 5.94 0.90
CA ASN A 18 -8.28 6.15 -0.54
C ASN A 18 -9.54 6.95 -0.89
N ASN A 19 -10.67 6.59 -0.31
CA ASN A 19 -11.94 7.31 -0.50
C ASN A 19 -11.87 8.76 0.02
N LEU A 20 -11.21 8.99 1.17
CA LEU A 20 -10.98 10.33 1.73
C LEU A 20 -10.02 11.15 0.86
N ALA A 21 -9.00 10.52 0.26
CA ALA A 21 -8.11 11.18 -0.68
C ALA A 21 -8.85 11.63 -1.96
N ILE A 22 -9.69 10.78 -2.52
CA ILE A 22 -10.55 11.11 -3.68
C ILE A 22 -11.48 12.29 -3.35
N LYS A 23 -11.98 12.36 -2.11
CA LYS A 23 -12.80 13.48 -1.61
C LYS A 23 -12.00 14.73 -1.22
N ARG A 24 -10.66 14.70 -1.30
CA ARG A 24 -9.73 15.79 -0.90
C ARG A 24 -9.89 16.21 0.57
N ALA A 25 -10.18 15.25 1.44
CA ALA A 25 -10.57 15.53 2.83
C ALA A 25 -9.43 16.13 3.69
N PHE A 26 -8.19 15.71 3.46
CA PHE A 26 -7.05 16.10 4.29
C PHE A 26 -5.96 16.85 3.52
N PRO A 27 -5.20 17.73 4.17
CA PRO A 27 -4.06 18.41 3.55
C PRO A 27 -2.90 17.44 3.24
N ILE A 28 -2.73 16.42 4.07
CA ILE A 28 -1.75 15.32 3.88
C ILE A 28 -2.49 14.02 4.13
N ILE A 29 -2.31 13.04 3.26
CA ILE A 29 -2.99 11.76 3.37
C ILE A 29 -2.12 10.62 2.82
N LYS A 30 -2.13 9.48 3.50
CA LYS A 30 -1.60 8.25 2.94
C LYS A 30 -2.64 7.62 2.01
N ALA A 31 -2.22 7.21 0.82
CA ALA A 31 -3.11 6.57 -0.13
C ALA A 31 -2.39 5.52 -0.97
N SER A 32 -3.15 4.58 -1.51
CA SER A 32 -2.67 3.62 -2.50
C SER A 32 -2.28 4.33 -3.79
N PHE A 33 -1.21 3.89 -4.44
CA PHE A 33 -0.86 4.40 -5.76
C PHE A 33 -1.92 4.07 -6.83
N ALA A 34 -2.75 3.07 -6.61
CA ALA A 34 -3.85 2.72 -7.50
C ALA A 34 -4.82 3.88 -7.77
N ILE A 35 -4.92 4.85 -6.85
CA ILE A 35 -5.79 6.02 -7.03
C ILE A 35 -5.07 7.28 -7.51
N TRP A 36 -3.80 7.17 -7.88
CA TRP A 36 -2.99 8.34 -8.24
C TRP A 36 -3.62 9.16 -9.38
N ASN A 37 -4.21 8.48 -10.37
CA ASN A 37 -4.93 9.10 -11.48
C ASN A 37 -6.19 9.89 -11.08
N PHE A 38 -6.76 9.64 -9.89
CA PHE A 38 -7.91 10.39 -9.36
C PHE A 38 -7.52 11.64 -8.57
N ILE A 39 -6.28 11.67 -8.03
CA ILE A 39 -5.88 12.69 -7.05
C ILE A 39 -4.73 13.59 -7.54
N PHE A 40 -4.02 13.26 -8.60
CA PHE A 40 -2.79 13.97 -9.03
C PHE A 40 -3.01 15.43 -9.45
N PHE A 41 -4.24 15.86 -9.69
CA PHE A 41 -4.55 17.26 -9.96
C PHE A 41 -4.43 18.13 -8.72
N ASP A 42 -4.89 17.62 -7.58
CA ASP A 42 -4.98 18.35 -6.30
C ASP A 42 -3.80 18.06 -5.36
N TYR A 43 -3.20 16.88 -5.53
CA TYR A 43 -2.12 16.40 -4.68
C TYR A 43 -0.85 16.13 -5.49
N GLU A 44 0.26 16.21 -4.80
CA GLU A 44 1.56 15.68 -5.24
C GLU A 44 2.08 14.69 -4.21
N LEU A 45 2.85 13.71 -4.66
CA LEU A 45 3.47 12.71 -3.83
C LEU A 45 4.63 13.34 -3.05
N LEU A 46 4.72 13.07 -1.74
CA LEU A 46 5.93 13.39 -0.97
C LEU A 46 7.08 12.44 -1.35
N PRO A 47 8.33 12.95 -1.46
CA PRO A 47 9.50 12.12 -1.77
C PRO A 47 9.94 11.24 -0.58
N VAL A 48 9.09 11.06 0.41
CA VAL A 48 9.31 10.35 1.67
C VAL A 48 8.00 9.68 2.13
N GLY A 49 8.09 8.57 2.84
CA GLY A 49 6.94 7.88 3.43
C GLY A 49 6.23 6.89 2.49
N SER A 50 6.81 6.58 1.33
CA SER A 50 6.26 5.58 0.42
C SER A 50 6.53 4.16 0.91
N ALA A 51 5.54 3.29 0.72
CA ALA A 51 5.70 1.84 0.76
C ALA A 51 5.90 1.36 -0.68
N LEU A 52 7.14 0.94 -0.98
CA LEU A 52 7.59 0.54 -2.31
C LEU A 52 8.78 -0.40 -2.15
N GLY A 53 8.87 -1.42 -2.99
CA GLY A 53 10.00 -2.34 -2.92
C GLY A 53 9.81 -3.60 -3.76
N PHE A 54 10.74 -4.54 -3.56
CA PHE A 54 10.66 -5.90 -4.07
C PHE A 54 10.17 -6.85 -2.97
N GLY A 55 9.38 -7.86 -3.33
CA GLY A 55 8.84 -8.83 -2.39
C GLY A 55 7.81 -8.26 -1.41
N VAL A 56 7.18 -7.14 -1.74
CA VAL A 56 6.23 -6.41 -0.87
C VAL A 56 4.76 -6.58 -1.29
N GLY A 57 4.48 -7.42 -2.29
CA GLY A 57 3.17 -7.49 -2.93
C GLY A 57 2.09 -8.18 -2.12
N PRO A 58 0.82 -7.97 -2.48
CA PRO A 58 -0.31 -8.74 -1.98
C PRO A 58 -0.24 -10.20 -2.42
N LEU A 59 -0.80 -11.10 -1.61
CA LEU A 59 -0.91 -12.52 -1.96
C LEU A 59 -2.33 -12.87 -2.42
N LEU A 60 -2.42 -13.57 -3.53
CA LEU A 60 -3.62 -14.30 -3.92
C LEU A 60 -3.60 -15.67 -3.24
N VAL A 61 -4.63 -15.97 -2.47
CA VAL A 61 -4.74 -17.18 -1.66
C VAL A 61 -6.11 -17.85 -1.86
N GLY A 62 -6.21 -19.13 -1.49
CA GLY A 62 -7.46 -19.90 -1.46
C GLY A 62 -7.41 -21.00 -0.42
N LEU A 63 -8.55 -21.65 -0.14
CA LEU A 63 -8.62 -22.83 0.74
C LEU A 63 -7.94 -24.07 0.12
N LYS A 64 -7.73 -24.04 -1.19
CA LYS A 64 -6.98 -25.04 -1.96
C LYS A 64 -6.30 -24.35 -3.15
N SER A 65 -5.49 -25.07 -3.89
CA SER A 65 -4.97 -24.59 -5.16
C SER A 65 -6.07 -24.56 -6.23
N TYR A 66 -6.09 -23.51 -7.03
CA TYR A 66 -6.99 -23.32 -8.16
C TYR A 66 -6.18 -23.02 -9.42
N SER A 67 -6.63 -23.53 -10.55
CA SER A 67 -6.09 -23.15 -11.85
C SER A 67 -6.66 -21.81 -12.29
N ILE A 68 -5.90 -21.04 -13.06
CA ILE A 68 -6.36 -19.73 -13.56
C ILE A 68 -7.57 -19.84 -14.49
N GLU A 69 -7.69 -20.97 -15.21
CA GLU A 69 -8.81 -21.27 -16.10
C GLU A 69 -10.14 -21.39 -15.37
N ASP A 70 -10.10 -21.72 -14.07
CA ASP A 70 -11.29 -21.86 -13.24
C ASP A 70 -11.77 -20.53 -12.64
N PHE A 71 -10.93 -19.48 -12.64
CA PHE A 71 -11.23 -18.22 -11.92
C PHE A 71 -12.54 -17.58 -12.36
N SER A 72 -12.96 -17.71 -13.62
CA SER A 72 -14.23 -17.15 -14.11
C SER A 72 -15.48 -17.73 -13.41
N LYS A 73 -15.34 -18.87 -12.72
CA LYS A 73 -16.43 -19.58 -12.01
C LYS A 73 -16.36 -19.35 -10.50
N LEU A 74 -15.36 -18.63 -10.02
CA LEU A 74 -15.07 -18.43 -8.61
C LEU A 74 -15.42 -17.01 -8.18
N LYS A 75 -15.46 -16.82 -6.85
CA LYS A 75 -15.61 -15.51 -6.20
C LYS A 75 -14.30 -15.15 -5.51
N ILE A 76 -13.98 -13.87 -5.52
CA ILE A 76 -12.76 -13.37 -4.89
C ILE A 76 -13.08 -12.25 -3.89
N ALA A 77 -12.59 -12.40 -2.65
CA ALA A 77 -12.61 -11.33 -1.65
C ALA A 77 -11.41 -10.39 -1.87
N ILE A 78 -11.68 -9.11 -2.06
CA ILE A 78 -10.69 -8.08 -2.34
C ILE A 78 -10.71 -7.01 -1.24
N PRO A 79 -9.56 -6.63 -0.66
CA PRO A 79 -9.47 -5.67 0.44
C PRO A 79 -9.65 -4.21 -0.03
N GLY A 80 -10.81 -3.89 -0.58
CA GLY A 80 -11.17 -2.57 -1.08
C GLY A 80 -11.02 -2.39 -2.59
N LYS A 81 -11.91 -1.57 -3.14
CA LYS A 81 -12.02 -1.29 -4.58
C LYS A 81 -10.88 -0.42 -5.11
N HIS A 82 -10.40 0.51 -4.29
CA HIS A 82 -9.40 1.52 -4.68
C HIS A 82 -7.97 1.17 -4.24
N THR A 83 -7.74 -0.09 -3.85
CA THR A 83 -6.43 -0.56 -3.36
C THR A 83 -5.50 -0.96 -4.50
N THR A 84 -4.19 -0.87 -4.23
CA THR A 84 -3.17 -1.43 -5.12
C THR A 84 -3.32 -2.94 -5.28
N ALA A 85 -3.84 -3.64 -4.27
CA ALA A 85 -4.15 -5.06 -4.33
C ALA A 85 -5.15 -5.39 -5.45
N HIS A 86 -6.25 -4.63 -5.54
CA HIS A 86 -7.23 -4.77 -6.63
C HIS A 86 -6.64 -4.41 -7.99
N MET A 87 -5.87 -3.33 -8.08
CA MET A 87 -5.19 -2.93 -9.32
C MET A 87 -4.27 -4.04 -9.83
N LEU A 88 -3.46 -4.64 -8.95
CA LEU A 88 -2.55 -5.73 -9.31
C LEU A 88 -3.28 -7.01 -9.72
N PHE A 89 -4.39 -7.32 -9.04
CA PHE A 89 -5.21 -8.45 -9.47
C PHE A 89 -5.75 -8.24 -10.89
N ASN A 90 -6.22 -7.04 -11.23
CA ASN A 90 -6.65 -6.71 -12.59
C ASN A 90 -5.49 -6.69 -13.60
N PHE A 91 -4.28 -6.37 -13.16
CA PHE A 91 -3.08 -6.47 -14.00
C PHE A 91 -2.73 -7.94 -14.31
N TYR A 92 -2.95 -8.84 -13.35
CA TYR A 92 -2.71 -10.28 -13.51
C TYR A 92 -3.84 -10.98 -14.26
N TYR A 93 -5.10 -10.73 -13.87
CA TYR A 93 -6.28 -11.42 -14.39
C TYR A 93 -7.28 -10.42 -14.96
N GLN A 94 -7.48 -10.47 -16.27
CA GLN A 94 -8.28 -9.50 -17.03
C GLN A 94 -9.68 -10.00 -17.36
N ASP A 95 -9.94 -11.31 -17.22
CA ASP A 95 -11.24 -11.89 -17.48
C ASP A 95 -12.24 -11.66 -16.36
N LYS A 96 -13.48 -12.07 -16.58
CA LYS A 96 -14.56 -11.89 -15.60
C LYS A 96 -14.40 -12.85 -14.43
N ILE A 97 -14.50 -12.29 -13.22
CA ILE A 97 -14.60 -12.99 -11.95
C ILE A 97 -15.50 -12.17 -11.02
N GLU A 98 -16.32 -12.85 -10.20
CA GLU A 98 -17.15 -12.17 -9.21
C GLU A 98 -16.27 -11.61 -8.10
N LYS A 99 -16.22 -10.26 -7.97
CA LYS A 99 -15.40 -9.55 -6.99
C LYS A 99 -16.26 -9.06 -5.83
N ILE A 100 -15.91 -9.46 -4.61
CA ILE A 100 -16.55 -9.01 -3.38
C ILE A 100 -15.55 -8.12 -2.64
N PHE A 101 -15.88 -6.82 -2.52
CA PHE A 101 -15.03 -5.86 -1.82
C PHE A 101 -15.37 -5.87 -0.34
N VAL A 102 -14.38 -6.14 0.49
CA VAL A 102 -14.50 -6.25 1.96
C VAL A 102 -13.41 -5.43 2.64
N LYS A 103 -13.50 -5.22 3.95
CA LYS A 103 -12.36 -4.73 4.72
C LYS A 103 -11.25 -5.77 4.71
N TYR A 104 -9.99 -5.34 4.80
CA TYR A 104 -8.83 -6.25 4.67
C TYR A 104 -8.82 -7.38 5.72
N ASP A 105 -9.32 -7.10 6.93
CA ASP A 105 -9.47 -8.07 8.03
C ASP A 105 -10.60 -9.10 7.81
N GLN A 106 -11.48 -8.84 6.86
CA GLN A 106 -12.61 -9.73 6.53
C GLN A 106 -12.29 -10.72 5.39
N VAL A 107 -11.13 -10.59 4.72
CA VAL A 107 -10.78 -11.48 3.61
C VAL A 107 -10.63 -12.93 4.09
N ILE A 108 -9.88 -13.17 5.18
CA ILE A 108 -9.70 -14.52 5.75
C ILE A 108 -11.03 -15.09 6.26
N PRO A 109 -11.84 -14.38 7.06
CA PRO A 109 -13.18 -14.85 7.42
C PRO A 109 -14.05 -15.26 6.23
N PHE A 110 -14.07 -14.47 5.15
CA PHE A 110 -14.86 -14.79 3.96
C PHE A 110 -14.42 -16.11 3.29
N LEU A 111 -13.12 -16.38 3.26
CA LEU A 111 -12.59 -17.65 2.77
C LEU A 111 -13.00 -18.82 3.67
N LEU A 112 -12.81 -18.69 4.99
CA LEU A 112 -13.08 -19.75 5.95
C LEU A 112 -14.58 -20.08 6.05
N GLU A 113 -15.45 -19.11 5.86
CA GLU A 113 -16.91 -19.26 5.83
C GLU A 113 -17.44 -19.76 4.47
N GLY A 114 -16.55 -19.96 3.47
CA GLY A 114 -16.93 -20.39 2.13
C GLY A 114 -17.73 -19.37 1.33
N LYS A 115 -17.67 -18.09 1.69
CA LYS A 115 -18.31 -16.98 0.95
C LYS A 115 -17.58 -16.65 -0.35
N THR A 116 -16.28 -16.90 -0.38
CA THR A 116 -15.41 -16.79 -1.55
C THR A 116 -14.41 -17.94 -1.59
N GLU A 117 -13.99 -18.32 -2.79
CA GLU A 117 -12.97 -19.35 -2.99
C GLU A 117 -11.57 -18.77 -3.00
N LEU A 118 -11.46 -17.49 -3.40
CA LEU A 118 -10.21 -16.75 -3.54
C LEU A 118 -10.23 -15.51 -2.63
N GLY A 119 -9.05 -15.07 -2.22
CA GLY A 119 -8.89 -13.84 -1.46
C GLY A 119 -7.55 -13.18 -1.71
N ILE A 120 -7.50 -11.86 -1.57
CA ILE A 120 -6.23 -11.11 -1.66
C ILE A 120 -5.86 -10.62 -0.28
N LEU A 121 -4.70 -11.06 0.22
CA LEU A 121 -4.17 -10.66 1.50
C LEU A 121 -3.16 -9.54 1.37
N ILE A 122 -3.30 -8.54 2.23
CA ILE A 122 -2.38 -7.42 2.40
C ILE A 122 -1.88 -7.36 3.85
N HIS A 123 -0.99 -6.46 4.16
CA HIS A 123 -0.44 -6.24 5.50
C HIS A 123 0.12 -7.54 6.11
N GLU A 124 -0.11 -7.78 7.40
CA GLU A 124 0.34 -8.96 8.14
C GLU A 124 -0.28 -10.26 7.65
N GLY A 125 -1.46 -10.23 7.03
CA GLY A 125 -2.12 -11.41 6.48
C GLY A 125 -1.24 -12.21 5.52
N ARG A 126 -0.35 -11.53 4.77
CA ARG A 126 0.62 -12.19 3.88
C ARG A 126 1.65 -13.06 4.61
N PHE A 127 1.85 -12.83 5.91
CA PHE A 127 2.79 -13.61 6.73
C PHE A 127 2.10 -14.70 7.53
N LEU A 128 0.76 -14.71 7.60
CA LEU A 128 -0.02 -15.54 8.52
C LEU A 128 -0.98 -16.50 7.80
N TYR A 129 -1.17 -16.39 6.49
CA TYR A 129 -2.16 -17.16 5.74
C TYR A 129 -2.06 -18.68 6.00
N TYR A 130 -0.87 -19.23 6.17
CA TYR A 130 -0.62 -20.64 6.43
C TYR A 130 -1.18 -21.11 7.80
N LYS A 131 -1.24 -20.20 8.81
CA LYS A 131 -1.84 -20.49 10.12
C LYS A 131 -3.34 -20.78 10.00
N TYR A 132 -3.98 -20.31 8.93
CA TYR A 132 -5.40 -20.52 8.63
C TYR A 132 -5.65 -21.64 7.62
N GLY A 133 -4.62 -22.44 7.30
CA GLY A 133 -4.74 -23.52 6.30
C GLY A 133 -4.93 -23.02 4.86
N LEU A 134 -4.63 -21.75 4.58
CA LEU A 134 -4.75 -21.18 3.24
C LEU A 134 -3.52 -21.51 2.39
N HIS A 135 -3.75 -21.70 1.11
CA HIS A 135 -2.72 -21.94 0.10
C HIS A 135 -2.41 -20.66 -0.67
N LYS A 136 -1.11 -20.33 -0.80
CA LYS A 136 -0.67 -19.26 -1.71
C LYS A 136 -0.82 -19.76 -3.15
N ILE A 137 -1.60 -19.04 -3.94
CA ILE A 137 -1.79 -19.31 -5.36
C ILE A 137 -0.77 -18.49 -6.15
N LEU A 138 -0.64 -17.19 -5.82
CA LEU A 138 0.28 -16.28 -6.49
C LEU A 138 0.70 -15.15 -5.56
N ASP A 139 1.95 -14.70 -5.66
CA ASP A 139 2.38 -13.38 -5.17
C ASP A 139 2.21 -12.37 -6.32
N LEU A 140 1.26 -11.44 -6.17
CA LEU A 140 0.98 -10.42 -7.18
C LEU A 140 2.13 -9.42 -7.34
N GLY A 141 2.94 -9.25 -6.29
CA GLY A 141 4.14 -8.43 -6.37
C GLY A 141 5.24 -9.10 -7.18
N GLU A 142 5.51 -10.39 -6.93
CA GLU A 142 6.46 -11.17 -7.75
C GLU A 142 6.05 -11.18 -9.23
N TYR A 143 4.74 -11.24 -9.51
CA TYR A 143 4.24 -11.16 -10.88
C TYR A 143 4.53 -9.79 -11.50
N TRP A 144 4.23 -8.68 -10.76
CA TRP A 144 4.57 -7.32 -11.19
C TRP A 144 6.07 -7.20 -11.51
N GLU A 145 6.92 -7.61 -10.57
CA GLU A 145 8.38 -7.53 -10.68
C GLU A 145 8.92 -8.34 -11.87
N LYS A 146 8.33 -9.52 -12.11
CA LYS A 146 8.69 -10.37 -13.25
C LYS A 146 8.39 -9.69 -14.59
N ILE A 147 7.24 -9.03 -14.70
CA ILE A 147 6.80 -8.38 -15.95
C ILE A 147 7.50 -7.04 -16.16
N THR A 148 7.60 -6.22 -15.12
CA THR A 148 8.08 -4.83 -15.23
C THR A 148 9.58 -4.68 -14.99
N LYS A 149 10.22 -5.63 -14.33
CA LYS A 149 11.61 -5.58 -13.84
C LYS A 149 11.88 -4.42 -12.86
N ALA A 150 10.82 -3.86 -12.27
CA ALA A 150 10.86 -2.72 -11.38
C ALA A 150 10.22 -3.03 -10.02
N PRO A 151 10.62 -2.32 -8.94
CA PRO A 151 10.00 -2.48 -7.64
C PRO A 151 8.52 -2.07 -7.69
N LEU A 152 7.72 -2.72 -6.86
CA LEU A 152 6.28 -2.49 -6.80
C LEU A 152 5.97 -1.26 -5.93
N PRO A 153 5.32 -0.20 -6.47
CA PRO A 153 4.77 0.87 -5.67
C PRO A 153 3.41 0.48 -5.08
N LEU A 154 3.29 0.47 -3.74
CA LEU A 154 2.04 0.14 -3.04
C LEU A 154 1.23 1.39 -2.67
N GLY A 155 1.88 2.36 -2.04
CA GLY A 155 1.24 3.61 -1.62
C GLY A 155 2.24 4.61 -1.05
N GLY A 156 1.80 5.85 -0.89
CA GLY A 156 2.64 6.93 -0.40
C GLY A 156 1.85 8.00 0.34
N PHE A 157 2.55 8.99 0.87
CA PHE A 157 1.93 10.18 1.41
C PHE A 157 1.80 11.25 0.33
N PHE A 158 0.59 11.73 0.17
CA PHE A 158 0.22 12.78 -0.76
C PHE A 158 -0.08 14.07 0.00
N ILE A 159 0.39 15.20 -0.54
CA ILE A 159 0.23 16.53 0.06
C ILE A 159 -0.48 17.46 -0.93
N LYS A 160 -1.42 18.28 -0.45
CA LYS A 160 -2.13 19.24 -1.31
C LYS A 160 -1.15 20.20 -2.00
N LYS A 161 -1.30 20.37 -3.29
CA LYS A 161 -0.50 21.30 -4.11
C LYS A 161 -0.62 22.75 -3.64
N ALA A 162 -1.77 23.13 -3.10
CA ALA A 162 -2.06 24.47 -2.60
C ALA A 162 -1.21 24.88 -1.37
N LEU A 163 -0.58 23.93 -0.67
CA LEU A 163 0.29 24.25 0.47
C LEU A 163 1.58 24.93 0.01
N SER A 164 2.08 25.88 0.81
CA SER A 164 3.30 26.62 0.49
C SER A 164 4.55 25.70 0.43
N LYS A 165 5.53 26.09 -0.38
CA LYS A 165 6.83 25.39 -0.49
C LYS A 165 7.49 25.20 0.89
N LYS A 166 7.42 26.23 1.74
CA LYS A 166 7.98 26.18 3.09
C LYS A 166 7.35 25.04 3.91
N ILE A 167 6.01 24.98 3.94
CA ILE A 167 5.27 23.92 4.67
C ILE A 167 5.65 22.54 4.15
N LYS A 168 5.67 22.34 2.83
CA LYS A 168 6.01 21.04 2.22
C LYS A 168 7.42 20.57 2.60
N ASN A 169 8.41 21.47 2.55
CA ASN A 169 9.79 21.16 2.94
C ASN A 169 9.89 20.80 4.45
N GLU A 170 9.20 21.53 5.30
CA GLU A 170 9.18 21.23 6.72
C GLU A 170 8.54 19.87 7.03
N ILE A 171 7.46 19.51 6.31
CA ILE A 171 6.82 18.19 6.40
C ILE A 171 7.77 17.07 5.95
N VAL A 172 8.43 17.22 4.81
CA VAL A 172 9.44 16.24 4.33
C VAL A 172 10.53 16.03 5.39
N ASN A 173 11.05 17.12 5.96
CA ASN A 173 12.07 17.04 7.00
C ASN A 173 11.55 16.35 8.27
N LEU A 174 10.30 16.64 8.66
CA LEU A 174 9.66 16.00 9.81
C LEU A 174 9.52 14.49 9.61
N PHE A 175 9.07 14.04 8.43
CA PHE A 175 8.96 12.62 8.10
C PHE A 175 10.33 11.92 8.16
N ARG A 176 11.38 12.50 7.54
CA ARG A 176 12.73 11.94 7.58
C ARG A 176 13.28 11.82 9.01
N LYS A 177 13.10 12.87 9.82
CA LYS A 177 13.48 12.84 11.24
C LYS A 177 12.72 11.78 12.02
N SER A 178 11.42 11.64 11.78
CA SER A 178 10.58 10.64 12.43
C SER A 178 11.02 9.21 12.08
N ILE A 179 11.29 8.93 10.81
CA ILE A 179 11.77 7.61 10.36
C ILE A 179 13.12 7.28 11.02
N ASN A 180 14.06 8.22 11.03
CA ASN A 180 15.36 8.00 11.65
C ASN A 180 15.25 7.80 13.17
N TRP A 181 14.40 8.58 13.84
CA TRP A 181 14.16 8.43 15.27
C TRP A 181 13.55 7.05 15.57
N ALA A 182 12.52 6.66 14.83
CA ALA A 182 11.85 5.37 15.02
C ALA A 182 12.77 4.17 14.85
N LYS A 183 13.68 4.21 13.87
CA LYS A 183 14.69 3.16 13.66
C LYS A 183 15.62 2.98 14.85
N ASN A 184 15.97 4.08 15.54
CA ASN A 184 16.91 4.06 16.66
C ASN A 184 16.24 3.89 18.04
N ASN A 185 14.91 3.91 18.09
CA ASN A 185 14.14 3.88 19.35
C ASN A 185 13.00 2.85 19.27
N TRP A 186 13.32 1.63 18.81
CA TRP A 186 12.34 0.56 18.63
C TRP A 186 11.50 0.29 19.89
N GLY A 187 12.15 0.26 21.07
CA GLY A 187 11.46 0.02 22.36
C GLY A 187 10.39 1.05 22.69
N GLU A 188 10.51 2.29 22.19
CA GLU A 188 9.49 3.34 22.35
C GLU A 188 8.41 3.28 21.27
N VAL A 189 8.78 2.81 20.07
CA VAL A 189 7.88 2.75 18.92
C VAL A 189 6.99 1.50 18.97
N PHE A 190 7.53 0.37 19.40
CA PHE A 190 6.81 -0.90 19.41
C PHE A 190 5.49 -0.88 20.19
N PRO A 191 5.42 -0.33 21.43
CA PRO A 191 4.14 -0.22 22.14
C PRO A 191 3.09 0.60 21.38
N LEU A 192 3.52 1.65 20.67
CA LEU A 192 2.61 2.43 19.82
C LEU A 192 2.12 1.62 18.63
N LEU A 193 3.01 0.90 17.94
CA LEU A 193 2.63 0.04 16.80
C LEU A 193 1.65 -1.05 17.22
N LYS A 194 1.88 -1.66 18.39
CA LYS A 194 1.02 -2.71 18.94
C LYS A 194 -0.43 -2.26 19.16
N ASN A 195 -0.64 -0.98 19.50
CA ASN A 195 -2.00 -0.43 19.67
C ASN A 195 -2.80 -0.36 18.35
N TYR A 196 -2.12 -0.40 17.20
CA TYR A 196 -2.75 -0.30 15.88
C TYR A 196 -2.60 -1.57 15.04
N ALA A 197 -1.75 -2.50 15.47
CA ALA A 197 -1.56 -3.78 14.80
C ALA A 197 -2.71 -4.75 15.19
N GLN A 198 -3.15 -5.55 14.24
CA GLN A 198 -4.05 -6.67 14.53
C GLN A 198 -3.28 -7.87 15.07
N GLU A 199 -2.02 -8.00 14.67
CA GLU A 199 -1.09 -9.01 15.17
C GLU A 199 -0.37 -8.49 16.41
N MET A 200 -0.23 -9.35 17.42
CA MET A 200 0.39 -9.00 18.70
C MET A 200 1.81 -9.53 18.89
N GLU A 201 2.26 -10.44 18.00
CA GLU A 201 3.62 -10.98 18.03
C GLU A 201 4.62 -9.94 17.52
N GLU A 202 5.57 -9.55 18.36
CA GLU A 202 6.58 -8.54 18.03
C GLU A 202 7.38 -8.90 16.76
N GLU A 203 7.73 -10.17 16.59
CA GLU A 203 8.47 -10.65 15.42
C GLU A 203 7.69 -10.40 14.11
N ILE A 204 6.38 -10.62 14.11
CA ILE A 204 5.53 -10.39 12.93
C ILE A 204 5.40 -8.89 12.64
N ILE A 205 5.20 -8.07 13.67
CA ILE A 205 5.15 -6.60 13.54
C ILE A 205 6.49 -6.09 13.01
N LYS A 206 7.62 -6.57 13.55
CA LYS A 206 8.95 -6.20 13.09
C LYS A 206 9.19 -6.60 11.64
N LYS A 207 8.84 -7.82 11.26
CA LYS A 207 8.93 -8.31 9.88
C LYS A 207 8.10 -7.44 8.93
N HIS A 208 6.90 -7.04 9.35
CA HIS A 208 6.06 -6.12 8.58
C HIS A 208 6.76 -4.76 8.40
N VAL A 209 7.29 -4.18 9.46
CA VAL A 209 8.02 -2.91 9.40
C VAL A 209 9.25 -3.04 8.49
N ASP A 210 10.09 -4.05 8.66
CA ASP A 210 11.31 -4.25 7.87
C ASP A 210 11.00 -4.46 6.37
N THR A 211 9.85 -5.05 6.05
CA THR A 211 9.40 -5.24 4.67
C THR A 211 8.98 -3.92 4.01
N TYR A 212 8.20 -3.09 4.71
CA TYR A 212 7.54 -1.93 4.11
C TYR A 212 8.23 -0.59 4.40
N VAL A 213 9.07 -0.52 5.45
CA VAL A 213 9.85 0.68 5.81
C VAL A 213 11.32 0.46 5.44
N ASN A 214 11.67 0.80 4.21
CA ASN A 214 12.98 0.56 3.62
C ASN A 214 13.62 1.86 3.09
N LYS A 215 14.69 1.75 2.29
CA LYS A 215 15.39 2.92 1.71
C LYS A 215 14.46 3.82 0.89
N TYR A 216 13.48 3.27 0.21
CA TYR A 216 12.50 4.00 -0.61
C TYR A 216 11.46 4.73 0.24
N THR A 217 11.25 4.30 1.48
CA THR A 217 10.43 5.04 2.45
C THR A 217 11.11 6.34 2.88
N TYR A 218 12.44 6.33 2.99
CA TYR A 218 13.21 7.50 3.36
C TYR A 218 13.38 8.49 2.21
N GLU A 219 13.56 7.97 0.99
CA GLU A 219 13.79 8.81 -0.21
C GLU A 219 13.40 8.07 -1.48
N LEU A 220 12.65 8.76 -2.35
CA LEU A 220 12.30 8.26 -3.68
C LEU A 220 13.40 8.65 -4.67
N LYS A 221 14.22 7.69 -5.07
CA LYS A 221 15.27 7.84 -6.08
C LYS A 221 15.57 6.51 -6.78
N ASP A 222 16.36 6.56 -7.83
CA ASP A 222 16.82 5.41 -8.59
C ASP A 222 15.65 4.50 -9.02
N PHE A 223 15.72 3.20 -8.73
CA PHE A 223 14.69 2.22 -9.06
C PHE A 223 13.28 2.56 -8.55
N ALA A 224 13.15 3.36 -7.46
CA ALA A 224 11.83 3.82 -7.03
C ALA A 224 11.15 4.66 -8.12
N LEU A 225 11.89 5.54 -8.78
CA LEU A 225 11.38 6.38 -9.87
C LEU A 225 11.03 5.56 -11.10
N GLU A 226 11.76 4.48 -11.38
CA GLU A 226 11.41 3.53 -12.46
C GLU A 226 10.06 2.86 -12.20
N GLY A 227 9.87 2.29 -10.99
CA GLY A 227 8.61 1.69 -10.59
C GLY A 227 7.43 2.65 -10.66
N LEU A 228 7.64 3.90 -10.20
CA LEU A 228 6.62 4.95 -10.26
C LEU A 228 6.33 5.40 -11.71
N THR A 229 7.33 5.42 -12.59
CA THR A 229 7.14 5.73 -14.01
C THR A 229 6.27 4.69 -14.69
N ILE A 230 6.58 3.41 -14.51
CA ILE A 230 5.80 2.31 -15.07
C ILE A 230 4.35 2.36 -14.56
N LEU A 231 4.18 2.55 -13.25
CA LEU A 231 2.85 2.64 -12.65
C LEU A 231 2.06 3.83 -13.18
N LYS A 232 2.70 5.01 -13.27
CA LYS A 232 2.11 6.23 -13.82
C LYS A 232 1.60 6.00 -15.25
N ASP A 233 2.41 5.34 -16.08
CA ASP A 233 2.04 5.04 -17.46
C ASP A 233 0.91 4.01 -17.54
N PHE A 234 0.94 2.98 -16.69
CA PHE A 234 -0.16 2.01 -16.53
C PHE A 234 -1.48 2.70 -16.12
N LEU A 235 -1.42 3.71 -15.26
CA LEU A 235 -2.58 4.52 -14.86
C LEU A 235 -2.97 5.61 -15.86
N ASN A 236 -2.32 5.68 -17.04
CA ASN A 236 -2.53 6.70 -18.07
C ASN A 236 -2.34 8.15 -17.62
N ILE A 237 -1.46 8.39 -16.64
CA ILE A 237 -1.12 9.75 -16.18
C ILE A 237 -0.09 10.36 -17.13
N LYS A 238 -0.47 11.38 -17.91
CA LYS A 238 0.37 12.02 -18.94
C LYS A 238 1.29 13.15 -18.41
N LYS A 239 1.49 13.23 -17.10
CA LYS A 239 2.40 14.19 -16.46
C LYS A 239 3.78 13.57 -16.24
N SER A 240 4.83 14.41 -16.17
CA SER A 240 6.17 13.95 -15.76
C SER A 240 6.19 13.65 -14.26
N LEU A 241 7.14 12.81 -13.78
CA LEU A 241 7.30 12.60 -12.34
C LEU A 241 7.64 13.90 -11.60
N LYS A 242 8.37 14.83 -12.23
CA LYS A 242 8.68 16.16 -11.67
C LYS A 242 7.43 17.00 -11.39
N ASP A 243 6.34 16.79 -12.13
CA ASP A 243 5.06 17.49 -11.92
C ASP A 243 4.18 16.77 -10.86
N LEU A 244 4.53 15.55 -10.51
CA LEU A 244 3.73 14.66 -9.67
C LEU A 244 4.32 14.44 -8.28
N ILE A 245 5.63 14.61 -8.13
CA ILE A 245 6.38 14.37 -6.89
C ILE A 245 7.03 15.66 -6.43
N TRP A 246 6.82 16.01 -5.17
CA TRP A 246 7.39 17.21 -4.60
C TRP A 246 8.92 17.13 -4.51
N GLY A 247 9.64 18.08 -5.13
CA GLY A 247 11.07 18.30 -4.93
C GLY A 247 12.02 17.25 -5.53
N ILE A 248 11.59 16.55 -6.60
CA ILE A 248 12.49 15.72 -7.39
C ILE A 248 12.94 16.38 -8.69
#